data_c33eb38615bb4c1a073e45d9d67752a7
#
_entry.id   c33eb38615bb4c1a073e45d9d67752a7
#
_cell.length_a   1.000
_cell.length_b   1.000
_cell.length_c   1.000
_cell.angle_alpha   90.00
_cell.angle_beta   90.00
_cell.angle_gamma   90.00
#
_symmetry.space_group_name_H-M   'P 1'
#
loop_
_entity.id
_entity.type
_entity.pdbx_description
1 polymer ?
#
loop_
_entity_poly.entity_id
_entity_poly.type
_entity_poly.pdbx_seq_one_letter_code
_entity_poly.pdbx_strand_id
1 'polypeptide(L)'
;MLSFGISVILLFVIEIDFFMAKMESVISLKTGDNAPEFNLKGIDDQTHSLNDYSKKGLLVIFMCNHCPFVKAKIEAIKELHDKFKDDISIVGINSNDSVKYPDDDFDSMKAVAKEKGLEIDYLVDETQEIAKKYGAVCTPDPFLFDSEKKLIFHGRIDDAMNPEAEVSEKVMINNIQKFLEGQKIEKDFDPSIGCSIKWKEQQT
;
A
#
# COMPACT_ATOMS: atom_id res chain seq x y z
N MET A 1 18.51 51.94 42.52
CA MET A 1 19.00 50.64 41.92
C MET A 1 17.80 49.76 41.59
N LEU A 2 17.40 49.77 40.34
CA LEU A 2 16.25 48.99 39.83
C LEU A 2 16.80 47.74 39.15
N SER A 3 16.50 46.58 39.75
CA SER A 3 16.84 45.29 39.21
C SER A 3 15.78 44.90 38.18
N PHE A 4 16.14 44.78 36.89
CA PHE A 4 15.33 44.22 35.85
C PHE A 4 15.47 42.69 35.87
N GLY A 5 14.44 42.01 36.34
CA GLY A 5 14.29 40.56 36.20
C GLY A 5 13.88 40.22 34.79
N ILE A 6 14.77 39.58 34.04
CA ILE A 6 14.45 39.00 32.73
C ILE A 6 13.74 37.67 32.98
N SER A 7 12.42 37.68 32.71
CA SER A 7 11.61 36.46 32.71
C SER A 7 11.86 35.69 31.41
N VAL A 8 12.62 34.61 31.46
CA VAL A 8 12.81 33.70 30.34
C VAL A 8 11.54 32.85 30.24
N ILE A 9 10.68 33.23 29.32
CA ILE A 9 9.56 32.37 28.92
C ILE A 9 10.15 31.23 28.08
N LEU A 10 10.28 30.06 28.69
CA LEU A 10 10.65 28.82 28.03
C LEU A 10 9.44 28.37 27.17
N LEU A 11 9.46 28.70 25.89
CA LEU A 11 8.52 28.14 24.92
C LEU A 11 8.82 26.66 24.79
N PHE A 12 8.04 25.83 25.48
CA PHE A 12 7.91 24.40 25.17
C PHE A 12 7.20 24.33 23.81
N VAL A 13 7.96 24.12 22.75
CA VAL A 13 7.44 23.65 21.50
C VAL A 13 7.06 22.19 21.78
N ILE A 14 5.77 21.94 21.99
CA ILE A 14 5.23 20.59 21.97
C ILE A 14 5.29 20.17 20.50
N GLU A 15 6.35 19.48 20.10
CA GLU A 15 6.32 18.64 18.91
C GLU A 15 5.22 17.61 19.15
N ILE A 16 4.04 17.87 18.60
CA ILE A 16 3.04 16.83 18.45
C ILE A 16 3.61 15.95 17.36
N ASP A 17 4.47 14.99 17.75
CA ASP A 17 4.71 13.81 16.97
C ASP A 17 3.34 13.17 16.72
N PHE A 18 2.80 13.44 15.56
CA PHE A 18 1.65 12.70 15.05
C PHE A 18 2.15 11.27 14.84
N PHE A 19 2.10 10.51 15.91
CA PHE A 19 2.52 9.10 15.93
C PHE A 19 1.58 8.34 15.02
N MET A 20 1.87 8.37 13.72
CA MET A 20 1.22 7.52 12.74
C MET A 20 1.46 6.09 13.22
N ALA A 21 0.39 5.41 13.62
CA ALA A 21 0.50 4.08 14.17
C ALA A 21 1.18 3.18 13.13
N LYS A 22 2.49 2.96 13.34
CA LYS A 22 3.29 2.01 12.54
C LYS A 22 2.71 0.63 12.78
N MET A 23 2.37 -0.06 11.72
CA MET A 23 1.74 -1.37 11.76
C MET A 23 2.46 -2.32 10.82
N GLU A 24 2.55 -3.56 11.24
CA GLU A 24 3.08 -4.65 10.44
C GLU A 24 1.91 -5.45 9.85
N SER A 25 2.04 -5.88 8.59
CA SER A 25 1.03 -6.75 7.97
C SER A 25 0.94 -8.09 8.69
N VAL A 26 -0.24 -8.68 8.64
CA VAL A 26 -0.55 -9.93 9.34
C VAL A 26 -1.02 -11.00 8.36
N ILE A 27 -0.75 -12.27 8.66
CA ILE A 27 -1.22 -13.37 7.84
C ILE A 27 -2.74 -13.49 7.98
N SER A 28 -3.46 -13.22 6.91
CA SER A 28 -4.90 -13.42 6.79
C SER A 28 -5.21 -14.44 5.71
N LEU A 29 -4.64 -14.25 4.52
CA LEU A 29 -4.65 -15.24 3.45
C LEU A 29 -3.39 -16.09 3.51
N LYS A 30 -3.52 -17.37 3.18
CA LYS A 30 -2.42 -18.32 3.10
C LYS A 30 -2.08 -18.62 1.65
N THR A 31 -0.84 -19.00 1.37
CA THR A 31 -0.42 -19.47 0.05
C THR A 31 -1.37 -20.55 -0.45
N GLY A 32 -1.86 -20.38 -1.68
CA GLY A 32 -2.88 -21.22 -2.31
C GLY A 32 -4.33 -20.76 -2.10
N ASP A 33 -4.61 -19.82 -1.19
CA ASP A 33 -5.95 -19.23 -1.05
C ASP A 33 -6.30 -18.39 -2.29
N ASN A 34 -7.57 -18.35 -2.63
CA ASN A 34 -8.06 -17.50 -3.71
C ASN A 34 -8.02 -16.02 -3.32
N ALA A 35 -7.66 -15.16 -4.27
CA ALA A 35 -7.87 -13.73 -4.12
C ALA A 35 -9.35 -13.44 -3.85
N PRO A 36 -9.69 -12.67 -2.83
CA PRO A 36 -11.06 -12.20 -2.63
C PRO A 36 -11.54 -11.35 -3.82
N GLU A 37 -12.74 -11.64 -4.29
CA GLU A 37 -13.38 -10.91 -5.39
C GLU A 37 -13.58 -9.43 -5.03
N PHE A 38 -13.32 -8.58 -6.01
CA PHE A 38 -13.62 -7.16 -5.92
C PHE A 38 -14.25 -6.64 -7.22
N ASN A 39 -14.97 -5.54 -7.10
CA ASN A 39 -15.52 -4.77 -8.21
C ASN A 39 -15.51 -3.30 -7.77
N LEU A 40 -14.45 -2.57 -8.13
CA LEU A 40 -14.12 -1.27 -7.58
C LEU A 40 -13.98 -0.21 -8.67
N LYS A 41 -14.29 1.04 -8.33
CA LYS A 41 -14.09 2.18 -9.21
C LYS A 41 -12.61 2.55 -9.28
N GLY A 42 -12.07 2.68 -10.48
CA GLY A 42 -10.72 3.16 -10.76
C GLY A 42 -10.65 4.67 -10.98
N ILE A 43 -9.46 5.23 -10.84
CA ILE A 43 -9.20 6.66 -11.11
C ILE A 43 -9.41 7.06 -12.57
N ASP A 44 -9.54 6.10 -13.46
CA ASP A 44 -9.92 6.25 -14.87
C ASP A 44 -11.45 6.37 -15.08
N ASP A 45 -12.22 6.42 -13.99
CA ASP A 45 -13.68 6.43 -13.93
C ASP A 45 -14.34 5.13 -14.42
N GLN A 46 -13.56 4.07 -14.70
CA GLN A 46 -14.10 2.75 -15.02
C GLN A 46 -14.24 1.89 -13.76
N THR A 47 -15.01 0.82 -13.87
CA THR A 47 -15.10 -0.20 -12.82
C THR A 47 -14.23 -1.38 -13.20
N HIS A 48 -13.38 -1.80 -12.28
CA HIS A 48 -12.46 -2.92 -12.45
C HIS A 48 -12.83 -4.05 -11.51
N SER A 49 -12.88 -5.25 -12.04
CA SER A 49 -13.12 -6.48 -11.30
C SER A 49 -11.87 -7.36 -11.27
N LEU A 50 -11.82 -8.30 -10.33
CA LEU A 50 -10.71 -9.26 -10.27
C LEU A 50 -10.51 -10.01 -11.60
N ASN A 51 -11.61 -10.26 -12.34
CA ASN A 51 -11.59 -11.01 -13.60
C ASN A 51 -10.99 -10.23 -14.79
N ASP A 52 -10.83 -8.91 -14.67
CA ASP A 52 -10.21 -8.09 -15.73
C ASP A 52 -8.70 -8.32 -15.82
N TYR A 53 -8.10 -8.92 -14.80
CA TYR A 53 -6.66 -9.13 -14.68
C TYR A 53 -6.28 -10.56 -15.08
N SER A 54 -5.99 -10.80 -16.36
CA SER A 54 -5.76 -12.14 -16.95
C SER A 54 -4.30 -12.47 -17.28
N LYS A 55 -3.32 -11.63 -16.84
CA LYS A 55 -1.90 -11.89 -17.06
C LYS A 55 -1.41 -13.10 -16.24
N LYS A 56 -0.13 -13.45 -16.38
CA LYS A 56 0.49 -14.58 -15.66
C LYS A 56 0.38 -14.46 -14.14
N GLY A 57 0.32 -13.22 -13.61
CA GLY A 57 0.11 -12.97 -12.21
C GLY A 57 -0.56 -11.62 -11.96
N LEU A 58 -0.97 -11.41 -10.71
CA LEU A 58 -1.61 -10.19 -10.22
C LEU A 58 -0.95 -9.76 -8.91
N LEU A 59 -0.48 -8.53 -8.86
CA LEU A 59 -0.01 -7.88 -7.64
C LEU A 59 -1.05 -6.87 -7.17
N VAL A 60 -1.72 -7.15 -6.06
CA VAL A 60 -2.64 -6.22 -5.39
C VAL A 60 -1.89 -5.52 -4.26
N ILE A 61 -1.89 -4.21 -4.24
CA ILE A 61 -1.22 -3.39 -3.22
C ILE A 61 -2.24 -2.52 -2.52
N PHE A 62 -2.53 -2.77 -1.25
CA PHE A 62 -3.28 -1.79 -0.46
C PHE A 62 -2.37 -0.60 -0.18
N MET A 63 -2.76 0.56 -0.68
CA MET A 63 -1.95 1.78 -0.61
C MET A 63 -2.82 3.02 -0.50
N CYS A 64 -2.22 4.15 -0.14
CA CYS A 64 -2.92 5.42 -0.02
C CYS A 64 -1.97 6.60 -0.29
N ASN A 65 -2.50 7.81 -0.42
CA ASN A 65 -1.71 8.97 -0.82
C ASN A 65 -0.94 9.62 0.33
N HIS A 66 -1.53 9.68 1.53
CA HIS A 66 -0.93 10.44 2.64
C HIS A 66 0.17 9.68 3.39
N CYS A 67 0.19 8.33 3.31
CA CYS A 67 1.13 7.48 4.06
C CYS A 67 2.59 7.71 3.63
N PRO A 68 3.52 8.11 4.53
CA PRO A 68 4.92 8.29 4.19
C PRO A 68 5.60 7.00 3.73
N PHE A 69 5.18 5.84 4.24
CA PHE A 69 5.69 4.55 3.77
C PHE A 69 5.30 4.27 2.32
N VAL A 70 4.07 4.62 1.91
CA VAL A 70 3.66 4.51 0.50
C VAL A 70 4.43 5.50 -0.36
N LYS A 71 4.53 6.76 0.08
CA LYS A 71 5.29 7.81 -0.65
C LYS A 71 6.73 7.38 -0.92
N ALA A 72 7.38 6.73 0.06
CA ALA A 72 8.74 6.21 -0.09
C ALA A 72 8.84 5.03 -1.07
N LYS A 73 7.75 4.33 -1.37
CA LYS A 73 7.72 3.16 -2.27
C LYS A 73 7.15 3.46 -3.66
N ILE A 74 6.72 4.69 -3.95
CA ILE A 74 6.14 5.03 -5.27
C ILE A 74 7.08 4.68 -6.41
N GLU A 75 8.36 5.04 -6.32
CA GLU A 75 9.33 4.72 -7.38
C GLU A 75 9.57 3.21 -7.51
N ALA A 76 9.55 2.46 -6.42
CA ALA A 76 9.64 1.01 -6.47
C ALA A 76 8.39 0.35 -7.10
N ILE A 77 7.19 0.91 -6.85
CA ILE A 77 5.94 0.46 -7.50
C ILE A 77 5.97 0.74 -9.00
N LYS A 78 6.48 1.90 -9.42
CA LYS A 78 6.68 2.23 -10.84
C LYS A 78 7.68 1.28 -11.48
N GLU A 79 8.81 1.02 -10.83
CA GLU A 79 9.81 0.05 -11.32
C GLU A 79 9.21 -1.35 -11.48
N LEU A 80 8.38 -1.80 -10.54
CA LEU A 80 7.64 -3.06 -10.64
C LEU A 80 6.75 -3.07 -11.88
N HIS A 81 5.97 -1.99 -12.10
CA HIS A 81 5.12 -1.87 -13.28
C HIS A 81 5.94 -1.90 -14.57
N ASP A 82 6.93 -1.04 -14.71
CA ASP A 82 7.74 -0.94 -15.92
C ASP A 82 8.43 -2.26 -16.29
N LYS A 83 8.92 -2.96 -15.26
CA LYS A 83 9.65 -4.21 -15.46
C LYS A 83 8.75 -5.38 -15.81
N PHE A 84 7.52 -5.43 -15.27
CA PHE A 84 6.68 -6.63 -15.35
C PHE A 84 5.32 -6.41 -16.00
N LYS A 85 5.04 -5.23 -16.55
CA LYS A 85 3.71 -4.88 -17.12
C LYS A 85 3.18 -5.83 -18.18
N ASP A 86 4.06 -6.55 -18.88
CA ASP A 86 3.63 -7.51 -19.91
C ASP A 86 3.18 -8.85 -19.29
N ASP A 87 3.70 -9.20 -18.11
CA ASP A 87 3.47 -10.49 -17.45
C ASP A 87 2.60 -10.40 -16.21
N ILE A 88 2.65 -9.28 -15.47
CA ILE A 88 1.97 -9.09 -14.19
C ILE A 88 1.05 -7.87 -14.28
N SER A 89 -0.20 -8.02 -13.86
CA SER A 89 -1.08 -6.89 -13.59
C SER A 89 -0.75 -6.32 -12.21
N ILE A 90 -0.68 -5.00 -12.07
CA ILE A 90 -0.46 -4.34 -10.79
C ILE A 90 -1.63 -3.43 -10.50
N VAL A 91 -2.23 -3.57 -9.32
CA VAL A 91 -3.42 -2.85 -8.88
C VAL A 91 -3.17 -2.25 -7.50
N GLY A 92 -3.33 -0.93 -7.37
CA GLY A 92 -3.38 -0.25 -6.10
C GLY A 92 -4.83 -0.16 -5.60
N ILE A 93 -5.06 -0.42 -4.31
CA ILE A 93 -6.39 -0.25 -3.70
C ILE A 93 -6.27 0.68 -2.49
N ASN A 94 -7.03 1.77 -2.52
CA ASN A 94 -7.14 2.69 -1.40
C ASN A 94 -8.44 2.41 -0.63
N SER A 95 -8.27 2.02 0.64
CA SER A 95 -9.38 1.69 1.55
C SER A 95 -9.45 2.65 2.75
N ASN A 96 -8.78 3.80 2.69
CA ASN A 96 -8.82 4.76 3.79
C ASN A 96 -10.14 5.55 3.84
N ASP A 97 -10.53 5.97 5.04
CA ASP A 97 -11.64 6.90 5.24
C ASP A 97 -11.30 8.28 4.66
N SER A 98 -11.72 8.53 3.43
CA SER A 98 -11.47 9.78 2.71
C SER A 98 -12.21 11.00 3.31
N VAL A 99 -13.19 10.79 4.16
CA VAL A 99 -13.88 11.88 4.87
C VAL A 99 -12.98 12.47 5.94
N LYS A 100 -12.30 11.62 6.71
CA LYS A 100 -11.34 12.05 7.75
C LYS A 100 -9.96 12.39 7.17
N TYR A 101 -9.61 11.76 6.05
CA TYR A 101 -8.30 11.91 5.39
C TYR A 101 -8.50 12.33 3.93
N PRO A 102 -8.81 13.62 3.66
CA PRO A 102 -9.15 14.11 2.31
C PRO A 102 -7.99 13.97 1.30
N ASP A 103 -6.75 13.83 1.73
CA ASP A 103 -5.63 13.49 0.85
C ASP A 103 -5.82 12.14 0.14
N ASP A 104 -6.72 11.30 0.65
CA ASP A 104 -7.04 9.97 0.12
C ASP A 104 -8.38 9.93 -0.62
N ASP A 105 -8.99 11.07 -0.89
CA ASP A 105 -10.22 11.12 -1.66
C ASP A 105 -9.97 10.80 -3.16
N PHE A 106 -11.04 10.55 -3.87
CA PHE A 106 -10.97 10.09 -5.25
C PHE A 106 -10.28 11.08 -6.20
N ASP A 107 -10.51 12.38 -6.02
CA ASP A 107 -9.89 13.42 -6.85
C ASP A 107 -8.39 13.57 -6.51
N SER A 108 -8.06 13.47 -5.22
CA SER A 108 -6.67 13.42 -4.74
C SER A 108 -5.92 12.20 -5.26
N MET A 109 -6.57 11.02 -5.34
CA MET A 109 -5.98 9.82 -5.96
C MET A 109 -5.62 10.07 -7.43
N LYS A 110 -6.52 10.67 -8.22
CA LYS A 110 -6.26 11.06 -9.63
C LYS A 110 -5.09 12.04 -9.74
N ALA A 111 -5.09 13.06 -8.89
CA ALA A 111 -4.04 14.09 -8.90
C ALA A 111 -2.66 13.51 -8.57
N VAL A 112 -2.57 12.68 -7.52
CA VAL A 112 -1.31 12.05 -7.10
C VAL A 112 -0.82 11.05 -8.15
N ALA A 113 -1.69 10.20 -8.70
CA ALA A 113 -1.30 9.26 -9.75
C ALA A 113 -0.71 10.00 -10.96
N LYS A 114 -1.35 11.09 -11.40
CA LYS A 114 -0.86 11.94 -12.50
C LYS A 114 0.47 12.62 -12.15
N GLU A 115 0.57 13.23 -10.96
CA GLU A 115 1.79 13.92 -10.50
C GLU A 115 2.99 12.98 -10.45
N LYS A 116 2.78 11.77 -9.92
CA LYS A 116 3.84 10.78 -9.75
C LYS A 116 4.10 9.93 -11.01
N GLY A 117 3.27 10.05 -12.05
CA GLY A 117 3.35 9.20 -13.23
C GLY A 117 3.12 7.73 -12.89
N LEU A 118 2.12 7.44 -12.07
CA LEU A 118 1.77 6.10 -11.65
C LEU A 118 0.82 5.48 -12.69
N GLU A 119 1.31 4.53 -13.46
CA GLU A 119 0.60 3.90 -14.60
C GLU A 119 -0.01 2.54 -14.23
N ILE A 120 -0.46 2.38 -12.99
CA ILE A 120 -1.20 1.20 -12.53
C ILE A 120 -2.69 1.53 -12.37
N ASP A 121 -3.55 0.51 -12.37
CA ASP A 121 -4.92 0.70 -11.95
C ASP A 121 -4.95 1.05 -10.46
N TYR A 122 -5.52 2.22 -10.13
CA TYR A 122 -5.63 2.68 -8.76
C TYR A 122 -7.11 2.81 -8.39
N LEU A 123 -7.57 1.92 -7.52
CA LEU A 123 -8.98 1.69 -7.22
C LEU A 123 -9.35 2.19 -5.83
N VAL A 124 -10.60 2.57 -5.65
CA VAL A 124 -11.14 3.00 -4.35
C VAL A 124 -12.05 1.93 -3.75
N ASP A 125 -11.75 1.48 -2.53
CA ASP A 125 -12.59 0.60 -1.71
C ASP A 125 -13.32 1.43 -0.64
N GLU A 126 -14.35 2.18 -1.07
CA GLU A 126 -15.09 3.07 -0.19
C GLU A 126 -15.73 2.36 1.00
N THR A 127 -16.13 1.12 0.84
CA THR A 127 -16.78 0.32 1.90
C THR A 127 -15.79 -0.28 2.87
N GLN A 128 -14.52 -0.33 2.50
CA GLN A 128 -13.45 -1.00 3.25
C GLN A 128 -13.64 -2.52 3.40
N GLU A 129 -14.58 -3.08 2.64
CA GLU A 129 -14.86 -4.51 2.70
C GLU A 129 -13.76 -5.34 2.03
N ILE A 130 -13.16 -4.80 0.96
CA ILE A 130 -12.10 -5.52 0.24
C ILE A 130 -10.86 -5.61 1.10
N ALA A 131 -10.43 -4.51 1.74
CA ALA A 131 -9.32 -4.57 2.69
C ALA A 131 -9.57 -5.59 3.80
N LYS A 132 -10.79 -5.64 4.36
CA LYS A 132 -11.15 -6.63 5.39
C LYS A 132 -11.12 -8.06 4.88
N LYS A 133 -11.58 -8.33 3.65
CA LYS A 133 -11.55 -9.67 3.03
C LYS A 133 -10.12 -10.15 2.76
N TYR A 134 -9.22 -9.26 2.35
CA TYR A 134 -7.80 -9.56 2.19
C TYR A 134 -7.07 -9.65 3.55
N GLY A 135 -7.66 -9.06 4.60
CA GLY A 135 -7.03 -8.92 5.92
C GLY A 135 -5.89 -7.89 5.91
N ALA A 136 -5.92 -6.96 4.97
CA ALA A 136 -4.97 -5.86 4.94
C ALA A 136 -5.21 -4.93 6.14
N VAL A 137 -4.14 -4.58 6.85
CA VAL A 137 -4.21 -3.73 8.06
C VAL A 137 -3.34 -2.49 7.95
N CYS A 138 -2.41 -2.46 7.02
CA CYS A 138 -1.47 -1.35 6.81
C CYS A 138 -1.34 -0.98 5.33
N THR A 139 -0.62 0.10 5.04
CA THR A 139 -0.24 0.55 3.71
C THR A 139 1.23 0.96 3.68
N PRO A 140 2.03 0.47 2.68
CA PRO A 140 1.63 -0.48 1.64
C PRO A 140 1.53 -1.92 2.16
N ASP A 141 0.57 -2.70 1.62
CA ASP A 141 0.43 -4.13 1.92
C ASP A 141 0.22 -4.93 0.62
N PRO A 142 1.27 -5.52 0.04
CA PRO A 142 1.22 -6.20 -1.25
C PRO A 142 0.91 -7.69 -1.14
N PHE A 143 0.04 -8.18 -2.05
CA PHE A 143 -0.36 -9.57 -2.23
C PHE A 143 -0.11 -9.99 -3.68
N LEU A 144 0.75 -10.99 -3.90
CA LEU A 144 1.07 -11.52 -5.22
C LEU A 144 0.32 -12.83 -5.46
N PHE A 145 -0.44 -12.88 -6.55
CA PHE A 145 -1.23 -14.02 -6.99
C PHE A 145 -0.74 -14.54 -8.34
N ASP A 146 -0.93 -15.81 -8.60
CA ASP A 146 -0.71 -16.44 -9.90
C ASP A 146 -1.88 -16.18 -10.89
N SER A 147 -1.83 -16.80 -12.08
CA SER A 147 -2.86 -16.68 -13.12
C SER A 147 -4.21 -17.29 -12.71
N GLU A 148 -4.23 -18.22 -11.75
CA GLU A 148 -5.45 -18.82 -11.19
C GLU A 148 -5.98 -18.03 -9.99
N LYS A 149 -5.39 -16.87 -9.71
CA LYS A 149 -5.69 -16.02 -8.54
C LYS A 149 -5.41 -16.69 -7.20
N LYS A 150 -4.44 -17.62 -7.18
CA LYS A 150 -3.94 -18.21 -5.93
C LYS A 150 -2.82 -17.37 -5.37
N LEU A 151 -2.87 -17.08 -4.06
CA LEU A 151 -1.81 -16.37 -3.37
C LEU A 151 -0.51 -17.16 -3.43
N ILE A 152 0.56 -16.53 -3.89
CA ILE A 152 1.90 -17.12 -3.94
C ILE A 152 2.90 -16.40 -3.04
N PHE A 153 2.64 -15.13 -2.70
CA PHE A 153 3.45 -14.37 -1.74
C PHE A 153 2.64 -13.21 -1.17
N HIS A 154 2.76 -12.99 0.13
CA HIS A 154 2.26 -11.80 0.81
C HIS A 154 3.40 -11.11 1.55
N GLY A 155 3.68 -9.84 1.25
CA GLY A 155 4.75 -9.16 1.98
C GLY A 155 5.32 -7.93 1.28
N ARG A 156 6.42 -7.45 1.85
CA ARG A 156 7.04 -6.16 1.56
C ARG A 156 7.51 -5.99 0.10
N ILE A 157 7.54 -4.73 -0.34
CA ILE A 157 8.08 -4.35 -1.65
C ILE A 157 9.60 -4.50 -1.66
N ASP A 158 10.26 -4.02 -0.60
CA ASP A 158 11.70 -4.09 -0.37
C ASP A 158 12.01 -4.21 1.13
N ASP A 159 13.28 -4.26 1.50
CA ASP A 159 13.74 -4.47 2.89
C ASP A 159 13.83 -3.19 3.73
N ALA A 160 13.56 -2.01 3.17
CA ALA A 160 13.58 -0.75 3.92
C ALA A 160 12.35 -0.62 4.83
N MET A 161 12.58 -0.74 6.14
CA MET A 161 11.56 -0.79 7.20
C MET A 161 11.11 0.59 7.69
N ASN A 162 11.67 1.65 7.15
CA ASN A 162 11.30 3.04 7.41
C ASN A 162 11.38 3.82 6.09
N PRO A 163 10.61 4.92 5.94
CA PRO A 163 10.61 5.71 4.71
C PRO A 163 11.98 6.26 4.28
N GLU A 164 12.87 6.48 5.25
CA GLU A 164 14.21 7.08 5.05
C GLU A 164 15.32 6.03 4.98
N ALA A 165 15.00 4.74 5.16
CA ALA A 165 15.99 3.68 5.13
C ALA A 165 16.44 3.39 3.69
N GLU A 166 17.71 3.07 3.53
CA GLU A 166 18.25 2.59 2.26
C GLU A 166 17.74 1.20 1.93
N VAL A 167 17.42 0.98 0.66
CA VAL A 167 17.00 -0.32 0.14
C VAL A 167 18.23 -1.13 -0.25
N SER A 168 18.39 -2.31 0.33
CA SER A 168 19.44 -3.27 -0.04
C SER A 168 18.89 -4.47 -0.81
N GLU A 169 17.62 -4.82 -0.60
CA GLU A 169 16.94 -5.92 -1.27
C GLU A 169 15.58 -5.51 -1.84
N LYS A 170 15.39 -5.76 -3.15
CA LYS A 170 14.12 -5.54 -3.86
C LYS A 170 13.26 -6.81 -3.78
N VAL A 171 12.69 -7.08 -2.61
CA VAL A 171 12.02 -8.34 -2.26
C VAL A 171 10.93 -8.73 -3.25
N MET A 172 10.01 -7.81 -3.58
CA MET A 172 8.91 -8.10 -4.50
C MET A 172 9.41 -8.34 -5.93
N ILE A 173 10.37 -7.57 -6.42
CA ILE A 173 10.99 -7.78 -7.74
C ILE A 173 11.59 -9.18 -7.81
N ASN A 174 12.36 -9.58 -6.80
CA ASN A 174 13.01 -10.89 -6.74
C ASN A 174 11.97 -12.02 -6.73
N ASN A 175 10.90 -11.88 -5.97
CA ASN A 175 9.85 -12.90 -5.89
C ASN A 175 9.04 -13.02 -7.18
N ILE A 176 8.68 -11.90 -7.83
CA ILE A 176 8.02 -11.92 -9.14
C ILE A 176 8.93 -12.58 -10.18
N GLN A 177 10.23 -12.26 -10.18
CA GLN A 177 11.18 -12.85 -11.12
C GLN A 177 11.29 -14.36 -10.92
N LYS A 178 11.46 -14.83 -9.68
CA LYS A 178 11.44 -16.28 -9.36
C LYS A 178 10.16 -16.95 -9.85
N PHE A 179 9.00 -16.33 -9.58
CA PHE A 179 7.70 -16.85 -10.03
C PHE A 179 7.64 -17.00 -11.55
N LEU A 180 8.02 -15.98 -12.31
CA LEU A 180 7.99 -16.01 -13.77
C LEU A 180 8.98 -17.02 -14.37
N GLU A 181 10.08 -17.31 -13.68
CA GLU A 181 11.07 -18.32 -14.04
C GLU A 181 10.68 -19.75 -13.59
N GLY A 182 9.51 -19.91 -12.95
CA GLY A 182 9.06 -21.19 -12.40
C GLY A 182 9.86 -21.68 -11.19
N GLN A 183 10.58 -20.78 -10.54
CA GLN A 183 11.35 -21.07 -9.33
C GLN A 183 10.46 -20.93 -8.08
N LYS A 184 10.82 -21.65 -7.03
CA LYS A 184 10.11 -21.56 -5.75
C LYS A 184 10.42 -20.24 -5.04
N ILE A 185 9.37 -19.56 -4.56
CA ILE A 185 9.49 -18.50 -3.56
C ILE A 185 9.73 -19.16 -2.20
N GLU A 186 10.82 -18.81 -1.52
CA GLU A 186 11.24 -19.50 -0.29
C GLU A 186 10.41 -19.15 0.92
N LYS A 187 9.96 -17.89 1.00
CA LYS A 187 9.10 -17.39 2.07
C LYS A 187 7.74 -17.07 1.51
N ASP A 188 6.70 -17.65 2.06
CA ASP A 188 5.31 -17.35 1.66
C ASP A 188 4.85 -16.01 2.19
N PHE A 189 5.43 -15.56 3.32
CA PHE A 189 5.12 -14.32 4.01
C PHE A 189 6.38 -13.61 4.47
N ASP A 190 6.50 -12.32 4.13
CA ASP A 190 7.56 -11.44 4.62
C ASP A 190 6.93 -10.05 4.91
N PRO A 191 6.56 -9.77 6.19
CA PRO A 191 5.61 -8.72 6.51
C PRO A 191 6.04 -7.32 6.07
N SER A 192 5.10 -6.60 5.48
CA SER A 192 5.22 -5.16 5.20
C SER A 192 5.15 -4.36 6.50
N ILE A 193 5.78 -3.19 6.50
CA ILE A 193 5.59 -2.18 7.55
C ILE A 193 5.03 -0.92 6.90
N GLY A 194 4.02 -0.36 7.53
CA GLY A 194 3.38 0.84 7.04
C GLY A 194 2.51 1.56 8.06
N CYS A 195 1.72 2.49 7.57
CA CYS A 195 0.69 3.14 8.38
C CYS A 195 -0.55 2.23 8.46
N SER A 196 -1.22 2.21 9.60
CA SER A 196 -2.52 1.53 9.69
C SER A 196 -3.51 2.06 8.66
N ILE A 197 -4.34 1.17 8.09
CA ILE A 197 -5.52 1.59 7.31
C ILE A 197 -6.42 2.44 8.20
N LYS A 198 -6.96 3.52 7.65
CA LYS A 198 -7.83 4.45 8.37
C LYS A 198 -9.27 4.00 8.23
N TRP A 199 -9.70 3.19 9.20
CA TRP A 199 -11.04 2.63 9.20
C TRP A 199 -12.11 3.71 9.50
N LYS A 200 -13.24 3.63 8.80
CA LYS A 200 -14.44 4.40 9.12
C LYS A 200 -14.95 4.00 10.50
N GLU A 201 -15.40 4.97 11.29
CA GLU A 201 -16.07 4.67 12.54
C GLU A 201 -17.36 3.90 12.26
N GLN A 202 -17.57 2.81 12.98
CA GLN A 202 -18.86 2.12 12.91
C GLN A 202 -19.92 3.06 13.49
N GLN A 203 -20.91 3.41 12.68
CA GLN A 203 -22.09 4.09 13.19
C GLN A 203 -22.79 3.10 14.12
N THR A 204 -22.75 3.36 15.43
CA THR A 204 -23.48 2.62 16.46
C THR A 204 -24.96 2.99 16.44
#